data_b519c6fa25a51334ab7f571f5c1d6351
#
_entry.id   b519c6fa25a51334ab7f571f5c1d6351
#
_cell.length_a   1.000
_cell.length_b   1.000
_cell.length_c   1.000
_cell.angle_alpha   90.00
_cell.angle_beta   90.00
_cell.angle_gamma   90.00
#
_symmetry.space_group_name_H-M   'P 1'
#
loop_
_entity.id
_entity.type
_entity.pdbx_description
1 polymer ?
#
loop_
_entity_poly.entity_id
_entity_poly.type
_entity_poly.pdbx_seq_one_letter_code
_entity_poly.pdbx_strand_id
1 'polypeptide(L)'
;MTPMLEAQNISGLQKEQPLLLLEENLEQLSIGNEEEYGWEDELEELSRRLQEPVNLNAATKRQLEQFPFLTDIQIENLLAYVYIHGQMQTIYELQLVEEMDKRTIDLLLPFVCVRAVKAGRGYPALKSILKYGKHETLARLDVPFYIRKGYEKNYLGPSLYHSLRYNFHYGDYLQIGVTGEKDAGEPFFALHNRKGYDYYSFYFLIKNLGRLKALALGNYRLSFGQGLVLSTDFRLGKTFSMSTTEYRTGGIRKHSSTDEYNYFRGVAATVGVLPYLDISAFYSHRSMDGVVEDGEITSIYKTGLHRTQKEADKMNAFVLQVIGGNMTYEKNSLKVGVTGIYYFFDRPYKPRLNKYAKYNLHGSDFYNVGMDYRYRLGRFVWVGEAATGSKGYALLNRLKYNLSSDYHLLLVHRYYSYDYWTLFGRSFGESSMPQNENGWYLAAEATPFARWKFFTSLDVFSFPWWKYRISKPSKGVDAMFQVTYTPRKSLSMYFNYRYKQLSLIHISEPT
;
A
#
# COMPACT_ATOMS: atom_id res chain seq x y z
N MET A 1 14.65 36.54 -29.75
CA MET A 1 15.28 35.21 -29.90
C MET A 1 15.48 34.64 -28.51
N THR A 2 14.58 33.77 -28.09
CA THR A 2 14.62 33.08 -26.79
C THR A 2 15.17 31.69 -27.05
N PRO A 3 16.24 31.22 -26.41
CA PRO A 3 16.69 29.84 -26.57
C PRO A 3 15.71 28.89 -25.92
N MET A 4 15.15 28.01 -26.71
CA MET A 4 14.47 26.80 -26.26
C MET A 4 15.49 25.97 -25.47
N LEU A 5 15.26 25.78 -24.18
CA LEU A 5 15.91 24.75 -23.39
C LEU A 5 15.37 23.40 -23.90
N GLU A 6 16.19 22.73 -24.69
CA GLU A 6 15.99 21.34 -25.08
C GLU A 6 15.88 20.48 -23.84
N ALA A 7 14.74 19.80 -23.70
CA ALA A 7 14.61 18.70 -22.77
C ALA A 7 15.66 17.64 -23.15
N GLN A 8 16.63 17.40 -22.29
CA GLN A 8 17.62 16.34 -22.48
C GLN A 8 16.86 15.01 -22.61
N ASN A 9 16.82 14.50 -23.82
CA ASN A 9 16.40 13.12 -24.11
C ASN A 9 17.45 12.19 -23.51
N ILE A 10 17.19 11.73 -22.28
CA ILE A 10 17.97 10.69 -21.64
C ILE A 10 17.78 9.42 -22.46
N SER A 11 18.85 8.88 -23.02
CA SER A 11 18.84 7.61 -23.78
C SER A 11 18.32 6.44 -22.94
N GLY A 12 17.75 5.40 -23.58
CA GLY A 12 17.10 4.27 -22.90
C GLY A 12 17.94 3.63 -21.79
N LEU A 13 19.26 3.50 -21.97
CA LEU A 13 20.21 2.98 -20.99
C LEU A 13 20.33 3.84 -19.70
N GLN A 14 20.10 5.14 -19.77
CA GLN A 14 20.11 6.04 -18.62
C GLN A 14 18.81 5.98 -17.80
N LYS A 15 17.73 5.39 -18.35
CA LYS A 15 16.44 5.22 -17.66
C LYS A 15 16.37 3.92 -16.85
N GLU A 16 17.16 2.91 -17.20
CA GLU A 16 17.19 1.62 -16.48
C GLU A 16 17.94 1.71 -15.15
N GLN A 17 19.01 2.49 -15.06
CA GLN A 17 19.78 2.65 -13.82
C GLN A 17 18.97 3.19 -12.63
N PRO A 18 18.08 4.20 -12.77
CA PRO A 18 17.24 4.64 -11.67
C PRO A 18 16.24 3.59 -11.19
N LEU A 19 15.70 2.77 -12.10
CA LEU A 19 14.78 1.69 -11.74
C LEU A 19 15.48 0.58 -10.96
N LEU A 20 16.68 0.16 -11.39
CA LEU A 20 17.48 -0.84 -10.67
C LEU A 20 17.86 -0.36 -9.27
N LEU A 21 18.28 0.91 -9.12
CA LEU A 21 18.56 1.50 -7.82
C LEU A 21 17.31 1.58 -6.94
N LEU A 22 16.15 1.79 -7.55
CA LEU A 22 14.87 1.81 -6.86
C LEU A 22 14.47 0.41 -6.42
N GLU A 23 14.59 -0.60 -7.28
CA GLU A 23 14.34 -2.02 -6.95
C GLU A 23 15.21 -2.46 -5.80
N GLU A 24 16.53 -2.19 -5.82
CA GLU A 24 17.43 -2.47 -4.70
C GLU A 24 17.00 -1.78 -3.40
N ASN A 25 16.55 -0.53 -3.47
CA ASN A 25 16.06 0.18 -2.28
C ASN A 25 14.75 -0.40 -1.77
N LEU A 26 13.81 -0.74 -2.65
CA LEU A 26 12.54 -1.37 -2.28
C LEU A 26 12.77 -2.77 -1.70
N GLU A 27 13.69 -3.55 -2.26
CA GLU A 27 14.11 -4.83 -1.71
C GLU A 27 14.69 -4.67 -0.29
N GLN A 28 15.57 -3.69 -0.07
CA GLN A 28 16.10 -3.39 1.26
C GLN A 28 14.99 -2.97 2.24
N LEU A 29 14.00 -2.20 1.79
CA LEU A 29 12.86 -1.76 2.61
C LEU A 29 11.85 -2.89 2.87
N SER A 30 11.80 -3.90 2.02
CA SER A 30 10.92 -5.08 2.16
C SER A 30 11.55 -6.20 3.01
N ILE A 31 12.82 -6.08 3.40
CA ILE A 31 13.48 -7.07 4.24
C ILE A 31 12.65 -7.32 5.51
N GLY A 32 12.24 -8.57 5.69
CA GLY A 32 11.41 -8.98 6.82
C GLY A 32 9.91 -8.98 6.56
N ASN A 33 9.47 -8.69 5.35
CA ASN A 33 8.10 -8.91 4.92
C ASN A 33 7.96 -10.33 4.36
N GLU A 34 7.04 -11.12 4.90
CA GLU A 34 6.77 -12.48 4.43
C GLU A 34 5.74 -12.50 3.27
N GLU A 35 5.16 -11.35 2.91
CA GLU A 35 4.23 -11.21 1.80
C GLU A 35 4.99 -10.85 0.51
N GLU A 36 5.11 -11.82 -0.42
CA GLU A 36 5.80 -11.67 -1.71
C GLU A 36 5.00 -10.85 -2.76
N TYR A 37 3.74 -10.50 -2.49
CA TYR A 37 2.83 -9.92 -3.49
C TYR A 37 2.45 -8.48 -3.16
N GLY A 38 2.55 -7.58 -4.13
CA GLY A 38 1.84 -6.30 -4.08
C GLY A 38 2.59 -5.02 -4.43
N TRP A 39 3.89 -5.02 -4.66
CA TRP A 39 4.65 -3.82 -5.04
C TRP A 39 4.72 -3.53 -6.56
N GLU A 40 4.10 -4.39 -7.36
CA GLU A 40 3.99 -4.17 -8.81
C GLU A 40 3.28 -2.84 -9.15
N ASP A 41 2.25 -2.47 -8.37
CA ASP A 41 1.52 -1.22 -8.57
C ASP A 41 2.37 0.01 -8.19
N GLU A 42 3.16 -0.08 -7.12
CA GLU A 42 4.09 0.97 -6.72
C GLU A 42 5.20 1.16 -7.75
N LEU A 43 5.76 0.08 -8.28
CA LEU A 43 6.74 0.14 -9.37
C LEU A 43 6.15 0.72 -10.65
N GLU A 44 4.91 0.35 -11.00
CA GLU A 44 4.21 0.93 -12.15
C GLU A 44 4.03 2.45 -11.98
N GLU A 45 3.58 2.89 -10.80
CA GLU A 45 3.40 4.31 -10.52
C GLU A 45 4.73 5.08 -10.58
N LEU A 46 5.81 4.50 -10.05
CA LEU A 46 7.14 5.09 -10.11
C LEU A 46 7.70 5.10 -11.54
N SER A 47 7.48 4.04 -12.32
CA SER A 47 7.84 3.99 -13.74
C SER A 47 7.10 5.07 -14.53
N ARG A 48 5.83 5.30 -14.23
CA ARG A 48 5.06 6.41 -14.80
C ARG A 48 5.67 7.76 -14.45
N ARG A 49 6.16 7.94 -13.22
CA ARG A 49 6.82 9.20 -12.79
C ARG A 49 8.15 9.46 -13.49
N LEU A 50 8.86 8.42 -13.93
CA LEU A 50 10.03 8.62 -14.82
C LEU A 50 9.67 9.27 -16.15
N GLN A 51 8.47 8.95 -16.67
CA GLN A 51 7.99 9.54 -17.93
C GLN A 51 7.30 10.90 -17.73
N GLU A 52 6.71 11.12 -16.54
CA GLU A 52 6.00 12.34 -16.14
C GLU A 52 6.53 12.86 -14.80
N PRO A 53 7.73 13.50 -14.80
CA PRO A 53 8.32 13.99 -13.56
C PRO A 53 7.42 15.00 -12.84
N VAL A 54 7.36 14.89 -11.52
CA VAL A 54 6.60 15.81 -10.66
C VAL A 54 7.27 17.18 -10.66
N ASN A 55 6.52 18.23 -10.97
CA ASN A 55 7.03 19.58 -10.85
C ASN A 55 7.05 20.03 -9.39
N LEU A 56 8.25 20.22 -8.82
CA LEU A 56 8.44 20.58 -7.41
C LEU A 56 7.73 21.88 -7.02
N ASN A 57 7.66 22.85 -7.94
CA ASN A 57 6.98 24.12 -7.69
C ASN A 57 5.43 24.00 -7.61
N ALA A 58 4.87 22.89 -8.02
CA ALA A 58 3.44 22.60 -7.96
C ALA A 58 3.15 21.30 -7.23
N ALA A 59 4.15 20.70 -6.62
CA ALA A 59 4.02 19.41 -5.95
C ALA A 59 3.10 19.52 -4.73
N THR A 60 2.19 18.58 -4.61
CA THR A 60 1.40 18.38 -3.42
C THR A 60 2.06 17.36 -2.50
N LYS A 61 1.79 17.43 -1.19
CA LYS A 61 2.25 16.43 -0.22
C LYS A 61 1.95 15.01 -0.70
N ARG A 62 0.73 14.76 -1.16
CA ARG A 62 0.29 13.46 -1.68
C ARG A 62 1.08 12.96 -2.89
N GLN A 63 1.57 13.84 -3.76
CA GLN A 63 2.42 13.46 -4.90
C GLN A 63 3.83 13.08 -4.44
N LEU A 64 4.37 13.75 -3.42
CA LEU A 64 5.68 13.46 -2.86
C LEU A 64 5.66 12.20 -1.97
N GLU A 65 4.55 11.92 -1.31
CA GLU A 65 4.33 10.70 -0.52
C GLU A 65 4.36 9.42 -1.37
N GLN A 66 4.23 9.51 -2.69
CA GLN A 66 4.36 8.38 -3.60
C GLN A 66 5.81 7.88 -3.72
N PHE A 67 6.79 8.67 -3.30
CA PHE A 67 8.19 8.27 -3.30
C PHE A 67 8.54 7.60 -1.96
N PRO A 68 8.68 6.26 -1.90
CA PRO A 68 8.86 5.54 -0.66
C PRO A 68 10.17 5.88 0.06
N PHE A 69 11.16 6.36 -0.66
CA PHE A 69 12.47 6.76 -0.12
C PHE A 69 12.50 8.17 0.50
N LEU A 70 11.46 9.01 0.29
CA LEU A 70 11.35 10.28 0.99
C LEU A 70 10.79 10.07 2.40
N THR A 71 11.35 10.71 3.38
CA THR A 71 10.77 10.77 4.73
C THR A 71 9.68 11.85 4.81
N ASP A 72 8.80 11.75 5.80
CA ASP A 72 7.74 12.75 6.00
C ASP A 72 8.32 14.15 6.27
N ILE A 73 9.46 14.21 6.95
CA ILE A 73 10.17 15.48 7.24
C ILE A 73 10.72 16.10 5.97
N GLN A 74 11.36 15.28 5.12
CA GLN A 74 11.91 15.75 3.85
C GLN A 74 10.80 16.31 2.95
N ILE A 75 9.63 15.64 2.90
CA ILE A 75 8.47 16.13 2.17
C ILE A 75 7.98 17.47 2.71
N GLU A 76 7.85 17.58 4.02
CA GLU A 76 7.39 18.83 4.66
C GLU A 76 8.39 19.97 4.48
N ASN A 77 9.68 19.71 4.64
CA ASN A 77 10.73 20.70 4.43
C ASN A 77 10.80 21.16 2.97
N LEU A 78 10.63 20.25 2.02
CA LEU A 78 10.57 20.58 0.60
C LEU A 78 9.38 21.51 0.28
N LEU A 79 8.20 21.20 0.80
CA LEU A 79 7.01 22.04 0.63
C LEU A 79 7.16 23.39 1.35
N ALA A 80 7.75 23.39 2.55
CA ALA A 80 8.03 24.60 3.30
C ALA A 80 9.06 25.48 2.59
N TYR A 81 10.10 24.90 1.99
CA TYR A 81 11.08 25.62 1.19
C TYR A 81 10.41 26.40 0.06
N VAL A 82 9.59 25.71 -0.74
CA VAL A 82 8.86 26.36 -1.85
C VAL A 82 7.88 27.41 -1.34
N TYR A 83 7.26 27.21 -0.18
CA TYR A 83 6.34 28.19 0.41
C TYR A 83 7.07 29.46 0.91
N ILE A 84 8.23 29.29 1.56
CA ILE A 84 8.99 30.40 2.18
C ILE A 84 9.82 31.16 1.15
N HIS A 85 10.53 30.45 0.27
CA HIS A 85 11.48 31.05 -0.69
C HIS A 85 10.86 31.32 -2.08
N GLY A 86 9.61 30.86 -2.29
CA GLY A 86 8.96 30.95 -3.59
C GLY A 86 9.34 29.80 -4.51
N GLN A 87 9.04 29.97 -5.80
CA GLN A 87 9.30 28.92 -6.80
C GLN A 87 10.81 28.70 -6.97
N MET A 88 11.23 27.44 -6.89
CA MET A 88 12.59 27.01 -7.24
C MET A 88 12.89 27.39 -8.70
N GLN A 89 14.08 27.91 -8.95
CA GLN A 89 14.57 28.25 -10.28
C GLN A 89 15.34 27.08 -10.91
N THR A 90 16.02 26.30 -10.08
CA THR A 90 16.84 25.17 -10.51
C THR A 90 16.63 23.94 -9.62
N ILE A 91 16.87 22.77 -10.19
CA ILE A 91 16.79 21.51 -9.45
C ILE A 91 17.89 21.39 -8.38
N TYR A 92 18.98 22.16 -8.48
CA TYR A 92 20.08 22.15 -7.51
C TYR A 92 19.71 22.77 -6.16
N GLU A 93 18.61 23.53 -6.11
CA GLU A 93 18.09 24.08 -4.85
C GLU A 93 17.58 22.99 -3.89
N LEU A 94 17.38 21.75 -4.34
CA LEU A 94 17.13 20.62 -3.46
C LEU A 94 18.21 20.45 -2.39
N GLN A 95 19.45 20.88 -2.65
CA GLN A 95 20.55 20.83 -1.69
C GLN A 95 20.40 21.85 -0.53
N LEU A 96 19.53 22.84 -0.69
CA LEU A 96 19.24 23.87 0.33
C LEU A 96 18.05 23.48 1.20
N VAL A 97 17.33 22.43 0.82
CA VAL A 97 16.20 21.92 1.61
C VAL A 97 16.75 21.18 2.83
N GLU A 98 16.29 21.56 4.00
CA GLU A 98 16.70 20.97 5.27
C GLU A 98 16.38 19.47 5.30
N GLU A 99 17.26 18.66 5.89
CA GLU A 99 17.13 17.18 5.99
C GLU A 99 17.23 16.43 4.63
N MET A 100 17.52 17.13 3.53
CA MET A 100 17.64 16.51 2.22
C MET A 100 19.10 16.08 1.97
N ASP A 101 19.39 14.81 2.24
CA ASP A 101 20.71 14.23 1.99
C ASP A 101 20.96 13.99 0.50
N LYS A 102 22.24 13.89 0.14
CA LYS A 102 22.65 13.72 -1.25
C LYS A 102 22.09 12.44 -1.89
N ARG A 103 21.99 11.36 -1.12
CA ARG A 103 21.46 10.07 -1.61
C ARG A 103 19.99 10.20 -1.97
N THR A 104 19.21 10.81 -1.10
CA THR A 104 17.78 11.07 -1.33
C THR A 104 17.58 11.96 -2.56
N ILE A 105 18.41 13.01 -2.71
CA ILE A 105 18.39 13.86 -3.90
C ILE A 105 18.68 13.04 -5.17
N ASP A 106 19.75 12.25 -5.16
CA ASP A 106 20.12 11.42 -6.33
C ASP A 106 19.01 10.42 -6.72
N LEU A 107 18.30 9.86 -5.74
CA LEU A 107 17.14 8.98 -5.98
C LEU A 107 15.92 9.75 -6.50
N LEU A 108 15.73 11.00 -6.07
CA LEU A 108 14.57 11.83 -6.44
C LEU A 108 14.70 12.44 -7.82
N LEU A 109 15.92 12.82 -8.24
CA LEU A 109 16.20 13.55 -9.49
C LEU A 109 15.51 12.98 -10.74
N PRO A 110 15.44 11.66 -10.98
CA PRO A 110 14.79 11.11 -12.17
C PRO A 110 13.27 11.33 -12.20
N PHE A 111 12.65 11.55 -11.04
CA PHE A 111 11.19 11.60 -10.86
C PHE A 111 10.64 13.02 -10.74
N VAL A 112 11.49 14.02 -10.69
CA VAL A 112 11.07 15.39 -10.44
C VAL A 112 11.65 16.37 -11.46
N CYS A 113 10.99 17.52 -11.61
CA CYS A 113 11.48 18.63 -12.44
C CYS A 113 11.15 19.97 -11.78
N VAL A 114 11.84 21.01 -12.19
CA VAL A 114 11.57 22.39 -11.80
C VAL A 114 11.06 23.15 -13.02
N ARG A 115 9.80 23.57 -12.97
CA ARG A 115 9.16 24.38 -14.01
C ARG A 115 8.36 25.49 -13.37
N ALA A 116 8.36 26.67 -13.98
CA ALA A 116 7.54 27.79 -13.52
C ALA A 116 6.04 27.42 -13.54
N VAL A 117 5.36 27.68 -12.43
CA VAL A 117 3.92 27.49 -12.30
C VAL A 117 3.22 28.80 -12.65
N LYS A 118 2.44 28.82 -13.71
CA LYS A 118 1.54 29.93 -14.02
C LYS A 118 0.31 29.83 -13.13
N ALA A 119 0.08 30.85 -12.31
CA ALA A 119 -1.13 30.94 -11.50
C ALA A 119 -2.39 30.84 -12.37
N GLY A 120 -3.40 30.06 -11.96
CA GLY A 120 -4.74 30.11 -12.51
C GLY A 120 -5.09 29.08 -13.59
N ARG A 121 -4.43 27.94 -13.70
CA ARG A 121 -4.97 26.85 -14.53
C ARG A 121 -6.08 26.12 -13.80
N GLY A 122 -7.33 26.33 -14.23
CA GLY A 122 -8.46 25.50 -13.85
C GLY A 122 -8.28 24.04 -14.34
N TYR A 123 -9.30 23.20 -14.11
CA TYR A 123 -9.28 21.82 -14.63
C TYR A 123 -9.07 21.79 -16.15
N PRO A 124 -8.24 20.91 -16.68
CA PRO A 124 -7.96 20.83 -18.11
C PRO A 124 -9.22 20.59 -18.95
N ALA A 125 -9.31 21.24 -20.11
CA ALA A 125 -10.44 21.00 -21.02
C ALA A 125 -10.40 19.56 -21.55
N LEU A 126 -11.56 18.93 -21.72
CA LEU A 126 -11.69 17.56 -22.24
C LEU A 126 -10.92 17.35 -23.56
N LYS A 127 -10.98 18.36 -24.46
CA LYS A 127 -10.24 18.33 -25.74
C LYS A 127 -8.72 18.23 -25.52
N SER A 128 -8.19 18.89 -24.50
CA SER A 128 -6.76 18.83 -24.15
C SER A 128 -6.41 17.49 -23.54
N ILE A 129 -7.29 16.94 -22.69
CA ILE A 129 -7.11 15.62 -22.09
C ILE A 129 -7.04 14.55 -23.19
N LEU A 130 -7.99 14.53 -24.11
CA LEU A 130 -8.03 13.54 -25.20
C LEU A 130 -6.85 13.71 -26.20
N LYS A 131 -6.43 14.97 -26.46
CA LYS A 131 -5.34 15.24 -27.41
C LYS A 131 -3.95 14.92 -26.86
N TYR A 132 -3.73 15.14 -25.58
CA TYR A 132 -2.41 15.07 -24.95
C TYR A 132 -2.33 13.96 -23.87
N GLY A 133 -3.41 13.20 -23.70
CA GLY A 133 -3.39 12.01 -22.86
C GLY A 133 -2.44 10.95 -23.41
N LYS A 134 -1.86 10.18 -22.51
CA LYS A 134 -0.92 9.11 -22.85
C LYS A 134 -1.62 7.77 -22.79
N HIS A 135 -1.26 6.90 -23.70
CA HIS A 135 -1.73 5.54 -23.81
C HIS A 135 -0.58 4.60 -23.48
N GLU A 136 -0.83 3.64 -22.63
CA GLU A 136 0.13 2.62 -22.25
C GLU A 136 -0.53 1.25 -22.38
N THR A 137 0.15 0.32 -23.04
CA THR A 137 -0.29 -1.06 -23.15
C THR A 137 0.84 -1.95 -22.67
N LEU A 138 0.57 -2.76 -21.66
CA LEU A 138 1.49 -3.74 -21.12
C LEU A 138 0.92 -5.15 -21.38
N ALA A 139 1.70 -5.99 -22.04
CA ALA A 139 1.43 -7.41 -22.20
C ALA A 139 2.54 -8.21 -21.50
N ARG A 140 2.16 -9.11 -20.61
CA ARG A 140 3.08 -10.03 -19.93
C ARG A 140 2.74 -11.46 -20.31
N LEU A 141 3.74 -12.24 -20.63
CA LEU A 141 3.65 -13.66 -20.90
C LEU A 141 4.77 -14.38 -20.16
N ASP A 142 4.41 -15.23 -19.21
CA ASP A 142 5.36 -16.05 -18.47
C ASP A 142 5.26 -17.50 -18.96
N VAL A 143 6.36 -18.02 -19.48
CA VAL A 143 6.46 -19.39 -20.01
C VAL A 143 7.40 -20.18 -19.11
N PRO A 144 6.90 -21.10 -18.28
CA PRO A 144 7.77 -21.93 -17.45
C PRO A 144 8.53 -22.96 -18.32
N PHE A 145 9.83 -23.06 -18.13
CA PHE A 145 10.68 -24.08 -18.78
C PHE A 145 10.70 -25.43 -18.06
N TYR A 146 9.85 -25.59 -17.04
CA TYR A 146 9.74 -26.83 -16.26
C TYR A 146 8.27 -27.22 -16.09
N ILE A 147 8.03 -28.53 -15.96
CA ILE A 147 6.69 -29.08 -15.78
C ILE A 147 6.43 -29.24 -14.28
N ARG A 148 5.41 -28.54 -13.75
CA ARG A 148 4.91 -28.76 -12.40
C ARG A 148 3.97 -29.97 -12.39
N LYS A 149 4.01 -30.78 -11.33
CA LYS A 149 3.16 -31.98 -11.17
C LYS A 149 1.65 -31.70 -11.37
N GLY A 150 1.18 -30.48 -11.10
CA GLY A 150 -0.21 -30.08 -11.31
C GLY A 150 -0.68 -30.18 -12.77
N TYR A 151 0.20 -29.90 -13.73
CA TYR A 151 -0.14 -29.96 -15.16
C TYR A 151 -0.33 -31.40 -15.68
N GLU A 152 0.23 -32.37 -14.99
CA GLU A 152 0.09 -33.78 -15.41
C GLU A 152 -1.30 -34.35 -15.08
N LYS A 153 -1.99 -33.86 -14.06
CA LYS A 153 -3.20 -34.51 -13.51
C LYS A 153 -4.36 -33.61 -13.12
N ASN A 154 -4.10 -32.38 -12.67
CA ASN A 154 -5.08 -31.62 -11.90
C ASN A 154 -5.47 -30.27 -12.50
N TYR A 155 -4.58 -29.62 -13.26
CA TYR A 155 -4.86 -28.28 -13.78
C TYR A 155 -5.73 -28.35 -15.04
N LEU A 156 -6.67 -27.38 -15.13
CA LEU A 156 -7.68 -27.31 -16.18
C LEU A 156 -7.18 -26.58 -17.43
N GLY A 157 -6.11 -25.81 -17.31
CA GLY A 157 -5.57 -24.99 -18.38
C GLY A 157 -4.06 -25.17 -18.60
N PRO A 158 -3.50 -24.48 -19.61
CA PRO A 158 -2.10 -24.56 -19.97
C PRO A 158 -1.20 -23.87 -18.92
N SER A 159 0.10 -24.22 -18.95
CA SER A 159 1.11 -23.70 -18.03
C SER A 159 1.49 -22.23 -18.24
N LEU A 160 0.86 -21.54 -19.17
CA LEU A 160 1.14 -20.16 -19.51
C LEU A 160 0.39 -19.20 -18.59
N TYR A 161 1.12 -18.27 -17.97
CA TYR A 161 0.55 -17.05 -17.40
C TYR A 161 0.54 -15.96 -18.45
N HIS A 162 -0.53 -15.22 -18.58
CA HIS A 162 -0.53 -14.02 -19.39
C HIS A 162 -1.51 -12.97 -18.89
N SER A 163 -1.10 -11.72 -19.00
CA SER A 163 -1.93 -10.56 -18.68
C SER A 163 -1.82 -9.50 -19.77
N LEU A 164 -2.89 -8.77 -19.95
CA LEU A 164 -2.96 -7.60 -20.82
C LEU A 164 -3.56 -6.43 -20.05
N ARG A 165 -2.83 -5.32 -20.03
CA ARG A 165 -3.25 -4.10 -19.35
C ARG A 165 -3.22 -2.95 -20.34
N TYR A 166 -4.27 -2.16 -20.34
CA TYR A 166 -4.33 -0.90 -21.08
C TYR A 166 -4.65 0.23 -20.10
N ASN A 167 -3.83 1.28 -20.10
CA ASN A 167 -3.98 2.47 -19.31
C ASN A 167 -4.01 3.70 -20.20
N PHE A 168 -4.96 4.59 -19.95
CA PHE A 168 -4.99 5.96 -20.46
C PHE A 168 -4.86 6.93 -19.30
N HIS A 169 -3.96 7.89 -19.38
CA HIS A 169 -3.82 8.89 -18.34
C HIS A 169 -3.48 10.28 -18.89
N TYR A 170 -3.94 11.29 -18.19
CA TYR A 170 -3.58 12.67 -18.41
C TYR A 170 -3.12 13.29 -17.08
N GLY A 171 -1.80 13.22 -16.83
CA GLY A 171 -1.22 13.56 -15.53
C GLY A 171 -1.94 12.83 -14.39
N ASP A 172 -2.20 13.58 -13.30
CA ASP A 172 -2.99 13.06 -12.17
C ASP A 172 -4.48 13.41 -12.26
N TYR A 173 -4.93 14.07 -13.36
CA TYR A 173 -6.31 14.53 -13.47
C TYR A 173 -7.29 13.43 -13.85
N LEU A 174 -6.92 12.62 -14.85
CA LEU A 174 -7.76 11.54 -15.37
C LEU A 174 -6.94 10.28 -15.61
N GLN A 175 -7.43 9.15 -15.12
CA GLN A 175 -6.84 7.84 -15.33
C GLN A 175 -7.96 6.85 -15.63
N ILE A 176 -7.82 6.08 -16.70
CA ILE A 176 -8.76 5.03 -17.12
C ILE A 176 -7.94 3.80 -17.48
N GLY A 177 -8.39 2.62 -17.09
CA GLY A 177 -7.70 1.40 -17.48
C GLY A 177 -8.54 0.17 -17.42
N VAL A 178 -8.05 -0.84 -18.13
CA VAL A 178 -8.61 -2.19 -18.15
C VAL A 178 -7.46 -3.17 -18.04
N THR A 179 -7.61 -4.17 -17.18
CA THR A 179 -6.66 -5.26 -17.00
C THR A 179 -7.39 -6.58 -17.19
N GLY A 180 -6.83 -7.48 -17.96
CA GLY A 180 -7.25 -8.87 -18.05
C GLY A 180 -6.08 -9.78 -17.67
N GLU A 181 -6.33 -10.80 -16.88
CA GLU A 181 -5.30 -11.70 -16.40
C GLU A 181 -5.79 -13.14 -16.36
N LYS A 182 -4.86 -14.07 -16.54
CA LYS A 182 -5.04 -15.50 -16.43
C LYS A 182 -3.81 -16.13 -15.82
N ASP A 183 -4.00 -16.81 -14.69
CA ASP A 183 -2.95 -17.57 -14.03
C ASP A 183 -2.52 -18.84 -14.79
N ALA A 184 -1.29 -19.25 -14.54
CA ALA A 184 -0.75 -20.48 -15.10
C ALA A 184 -1.51 -21.71 -14.54
N GLY A 185 -2.12 -22.49 -15.43
CA GLY A 185 -2.97 -23.65 -15.07
C GLY A 185 -4.47 -23.39 -15.18
N GLU A 186 -4.89 -22.16 -15.46
CA GLU A 186 -6.29 -21.81 -15.67
C GLU A 186 -6.70 -21.94 -17.13
N PRO A 187 -7.98 -22.26 -17.39
CA PRO A 187 -8.50 -22.33 -18.76
C PRO A 187 -8.66 -20.94 -19.37
N PHE A 188 -8.47 -20.83 -20.69
CA PHE A 188 -8.67 -19.62 -21.47
C PHE A 188 -9.63 -19.90 -22.61
N PHE A 189 -10.76 -19.20 -22.67
CA PHE A 189 -11.90 -19.46 -23.56
C PHE A 189 -12.42 -20.91 -23.50
N ALA A 190 -12.29 -21.57 -22.36
CA ALA A 190 -12.65 -22.97 -22.18
C ALA A 190 -13.26 -23.23 -20.80
N LEU A 191 -14.00 -24.34 -20.67
CA LEU A 191 -14.59 -24.83 -19.42
C LEU A 191 -15.45 -23.74 -18.70
N HIS A 192 -15.14 -23.42 -17.45
CA HIS A 192 -15.83 -22.39 -16.66
C HIS A 192 -15.47 -20.97 -17.13
N ASN A 193 -14.35 -20.79 -17.80
CA ASN A 193 -13.86 -19.49 -18.26
C ASN A 193 -14.07 -19.27 -19.76
N ARG A 194 -15.33 -19.10 -20.18
CA ARG A 194 -15.70 -18.86 -21.59
C ARG A 194 -15.48 -17.43 -22.08
N LYS A 195 -15.20 -16.49 -21.17
CA LYS A 195 -15.01 -15.06 -21.47
C LYS A 195 -13.56 -14.68 -21.76
N GLY A 196 -12.64 -15.63 -21.70
CA GLY A 196 -11.22 -15.44 -21.96
C GLY A 196 -10.40 -15.37 -20.70
N TYR A 197 -10.15 -14.18 -20.19
CA TYR A 197 -9.44 -14.01 -18.92
C TYR A 197 -10.28 -14.44 -17.73
N ASP A 198 -9.64 -14.97 -16.72
CA ASP A 198 -10.28 -15.36 -15.47
C ASP A 198 -10.63 -14.11 -14.65
N TYR A 199 -9.71 -13.18 -14.59
CA TYR A 199 -9.88 -11.91 -13.92
C TYR A 199 -9.95 -10.73 -14.88
N TYR A 200 -10.89 -9.81 -14.58
CA TYR A 200 -11.03 -8.52 -15.26
C TYR A 200 -11.13 -7.40 -14.25
N SER A 201 -10.26 -6.41 -14.38
CA SER A 201 -10.32 -5.14 -13.66
C SER A 201 -10.57 -4.00 -14.63
N PHE A 202 -11.37 -3.03 -14.23
CA PHE A 202 -11.54 -1.78 -14.95
C PHE A 202 -11.67 -0.63 -13.95
N TYR A 203 -11.10 0.51 -14.26
CA TYR A 203 -11.20 1.68 -13.41
C TYR A 203 -11.30 2.96 -14.21
N PHE A 204 -11.97 3.93 -13.60
CA PHE A 204 -12.05 5.32 -14.05
C PHE A 204 -11.80 6.20 -12.83
N LEU A 205 -10.78 7.04 -12.86
CA LEU A 205 -10.37 7.87 -11.74
C LEU A 205 -10.17 9.31 -12.20
N ILE A 206 -10.95 10.23 -11.64
CA ILE A 206 -10.78 11.69 -11.78
C ILE A 206 -10.25 12.25 -10.47
N LYS A 207 -9.28 13.17 -10.56
CA LYS A 207 -8.73 13.90 -9.40
C LYS A 207 -8.71 15.40 -9.66
N ASN A 208 -8.76 16.17 -8.57
CA ASN A 208 -8.55 17.63 -8.58
C ASN A 208 -9.54 18.43 -9.45
N LEU A 209 -10.82 18.03 -9.48
CA LEU A 209 -11.88 18.76 -10.15
C LEU A 209 -12.57 19.73 -9.16
N GLY A 210 -11.96 20.88 -8.92
CA GLY A 210 -12.47 21.88 -7.97
C GLY A 210 -12.52 21.34 -6.54
N ARG A 211 -13.71 21.27 -5.94
CA ARG A 211 -13.88 20.67 -4.60
C ARG A 211 -13.87 19.15 -4.60
N LEU A 212 -14.10 18.53 -5.76
CA LEU A 212 -14.01 17.08 -5.91
C LEU A 212 -12.52 16.68 -6.01
N LYS A 213 -11.98 16.19 -4.90
CA LYS A 213 -10.56 15.78 -4.81
C LYS A 213 -10.28 14.48 -5.52
N ALA A 214 -11.23 13.53 -5.47
CA ALA A 214 -11.16 12.25 -6.17
C ALA A 214 -12.55 11.70 -6.45
N LEU A 215 -12.72 11.04 -7.60
CA LEU A 215 -13.89 10.22 -7.96
C LEU A 215 -13.39 8.97 -8.65
N ALA A 216 -13.71 7.82 -8.11
CA ALA A 216 -13.38 6.52 -8.69
C ALA A 216 -14.67 5.77 -9.06
N LEU A 217 -14.69 5.15 -10.25
CA LEU A 217 -15.72 4.25 -10.71
C LEU A 217 -15.06 2.93 -11.17
N GLY A 218 -15.71 1.81 -10.93
CA GLY A 218 -15.17 0.47 -11.23
C GLY A 218 -14.33 -0.07 -10.09
N ASN A 219 -13.14 -0.58 -10.37
CA ASN A 219 -12.25 -1.16 -9.37
C ASN A 219 -11.37 -0.07 -8.74
N TYR A 220 -11.37 0.01 -7.42
CA TYR A 220 -10.57 0.98 -6.67
C TYR A 220 -10.04 0.40 -5.36
N ARG A 221 -9.01 1.02 -4.82
CA ARG A 221 -8.44 0.73 -3.50
C ARG A 221 -8.69 1.88 -2.54
N LEU A 222 -8.78 1.54 -1.26
CA LEU A 222 -9.02 2.49 -0.17
C LEU A 222 -8.01 2.27 0.95
N SER A 223 -7.48 3.36 1.47
CA SER A 223 -6.64 3.32 2.66
C SER A 223 -6.82 4.60 3.47
N PHE A 224 -7.19 4.46 4.74
CA PHE A 224 -7.40 5.56 5.67
C PHE A 224 -6.80 5.22 7.03
N GLY A 225 -6.43 6.25 7.80
CA GLY A 225 -5.86 6.10 9.13
C GLY A 225 -4.54 5.34 9.16
N GLN A 226 -4.33 4.52 10.19
CA GLN A 226 -3.19 3.62 10.31
C GLN A 226 -3.53 2.19 9.90
N GLY A 227 -4.70 2.02 9.27
CA GLY A 227 -5.19 0.78 8.68
C GLY A 227 -5.74 -0.22 9.69
N LEU A 228 -6.15 0.21 10.85
CA LEU A 228 -6.90 -0.66 11.75
C LEU A 228 -8.29 -0.96 11.19
N VAL A 229 -8.96 0.03 10.62
CA VAL A 229 -10.29 -0.13 10.03
C VAL A 229 -10.21 -0.52 8.56
N LEU A 230 -9.45 0.23 7.75
CA LEU A 230 -9.48 0.09 6.30
C LEU A 230 -8.14 0.42 5.64
N SER A 231 -7.50 -0.59 5.08
CA SER A 231 -6.33 -0.44 4.22
C SER A 231 -6.21 -1.63 3.27
N THR A 232 -6.35 -1.37 1.98
CA THR A 232 -6.10 -2.37 0.93
C THR A 232 -4.77 -2.15 0.22
N ASP A 233 -3.97 -1.20 0.70
CA ASP A 233 -2.65 -0.92 0.14
C ASP A 233 -1.62 -1.96 0.61
N PHE A 234 -0.62 -2.20 -0.23
CA PHE A 234 0.55 -2.98 0.11
C PHE A 234 1.35 -2.30 1.23
N ARG A 235 2.03 -3.11 2.05
CA ARG A 235 2.86 -2.62 3.14
C ARG A 235 4.28 -3.12 3.02
N LEU A 236 5.19 -2.19 3.08
CA LEU A 236 6.60 -2.45 3.27
C LEU A 236 6.85 -2.94 4.71
N GLY A 237 7.92 -3.69 4.92
CA GLY A 237 8.26 -4.32 6.19
C GLY A 237 8.43 -3.35 7.37
N LYS A 238 8.68 -3.88 8.57
CA LYS A 238 8.81 -3.10 9.82
C LYS A 238 9.92 -2.04 9.74
N THR A 239 10.99 -2.29 9.00
CA THR A 239 12.09 -1.36 8.75
C THR A 239 11.63 -0.06 8.09
N PHE A 240 10.66 -0.14 7.19
CA PHE A 240 10.08 1.02 6.52
C PHE A 240 9.38 1.99 7.46
N SER A 241 8.95 1.54 8.63
CA SER A 241 8.33 2.40 9.66
C SER A 241 9.24 3.53 10.15
N MET A 242 10.56 3.40 9.97
CA MET A 242 11.52 4.49 10.27
C MET A 242 11.43 5.62 9.24
N SER A 243 11.25 5.30 7.97
CA SER A 243 11.11 6.30 6.91
C SER A 243 9.76 7.00 6.97
N THR A 244 8.70 6.29 7.33
CA THR A 244 7.33 6.83 7.40
C THR A 244 6.71 6.60 8.77
N THR A 245 6.54 7.68 9.53
CA THR A 245 5.87 7.61 10.85
C THR A 245 4.37 7.40 10.69
N GLU A 246 3.73 8.11 9.76
CA GLU A 246 2.35 7.92 9.35
C GLU A 246 2.29 6.95 8.19
N TYR A 247 1.30 6.06 8.16
CA TYR A 247 1.02 5.33 6.92
C TYR A 247 0.59 6.31 5.83
N ARG A 248 1.26 6.21 4.67
CA ARG A 248 0.92 7.00 3.50
C ARG A 248 -0.36 6.47 2.88
N THR A 249 -1.46 6.86 3.48
CA THR A 249 -2.78 6.48 3.01
C THR A 249 -3.10 7.22 1.74
N GLY A 250 -3.18 6.49 0.65
CA GLY A 250 -3.53 7.06 -0.66
C GLY A 250 -4.96 7.58 -0.76
N GLY A 251 -5.79 7.39 0.28
CA GLY A 251 -7.21 7.64 0.19
C GLY A 251 -7.84 6.75 -0.89
N ILE A 252 -8.50 7.37 -1.87
CA ILE A 252 -9.04 6.67 -3.04
C ILE A 252 -7.96 6.55 -4.12
N ARG A 253 -7.67 5.31 -4.56
CA ARG A 253 -6.73 4.97 -5.63
C ARG A 253 -7.37 4.09 -6.68
N LYS A 254 -6.83 4.10 -7.90
CA LYS A 254 -7.15 3.09 -8.93
C LYS A 254 -6.74 1.71 -8.47
N HIS A 255 -7.37 0.68 -8.98
CA HIS A 255 -6.90 -0.70 -8.90
C HIS A 255 -6.61 -1.18 -10.31
N SER A 256 -5.33 -1.22 -10.67
CA SER A 256 -4.80 -1.69 -11.94
C SER A 256 -4.09 -3.04 -11.84
N SER A 257 -3.90 -3.52 -10.63
CA SER A 257 -3.24 -4.79 -10.29
C SER A 257 -4.06 -6.01 -10.69
N THR A 258 -3.38 -7.14 -10.75
CA THR A 258 -3.94 -8.48 -10.87
C THR A 258 -4.35 -9.08 -9.52
N ASP A 259 -4.24 -8.34 -8.40
CA ASP A 259 -4.74 -8.77 -7.09
C ASP A 259 -6.26 -8.88 -7.10
N GLU A 260 -6.77 -10.09 -7.01
CA GLU A 260 -8.20 -10.41 -7.07
C GLU A 260 -8.95 -10.24 -5.75
N TYR A 261 -8.24 -9.93 -4.66
CA TYR A 261 -8.86 -9.85 -3.34
C TYR A 261 -8.88 -8.41 -2.77
N ASN A 262 -7.76 -7.68 -2.80
CA ASN A 262 -7.60 -6.42 -2.08
C ASN A 262 -8.09 -5.19 -2.86
N TYR A 263 -9.34 -5.21 -3.31
CA TYR A 263 -9.97 -4.08 -4.01
C TYR A 263 -11.47 -3.98 -3.72
N PHE A 264 -12.05 -2.84 -4.09
CA PHE A 264 -13.48 -2.57 -4.08
C PHE A 264 -13.97 -2.36 -5.51
N ARG A 265 -15.23 -2.68 -5.78
CA ARG A 265 -15.86 -2.47 -7.10
C ARG A 265 -17.15 -1.70 -6.94
N GLY A 266 -17.22 -0.50 -7.50
CA GLY A 266 -18.38 0.37 -7.40
C GLY A 266 -18.02 1.83 -7.58
N VAL A 267 -18.31 2.67 -6.60
CA VAL A 267 -18.09 4.12 -6.64
C VAL A 267 -17.46 4.61 -5.34
N ALA A 268 -16.52 5.53 -5.45
CA ALA A 268 -15.94 6.23 -4.30
C ALA A 268 -15.64 7.68 -4.67
N ALA A 269 -15.89 8.62 -3.75
CA ALA A 269 -15.62 10.04 -3.95
C ALA A 269 -15.05 10.69 -2.69
N THR A 270 -14.14 11.65 -2.88
CA THR A 270 -13.64 12.56 -1.82
C THR A 270 -13.92 14.00 -2.21
N VAL A 271 -14.57 14.74 -1.33
CA VAL A 271 -14.93 16.14 -1.52
C VAL A 271 -14.34 17.00 -0.39
N GLY A 272 -13.70 18.10 -0.76
CA GLY A 272 -13.32 19.16 0.19
C GLY A 272 -14.54 20.02 0.52
N VAL A 273 -15.17 19.77 1.67
CA VAL A 273 -16.40 20.44 2.07
C VAL A 273 -16.11 21.82 2.64
N LEU A 274 -15.10 21.90 3.50
CA LEU A 274 -14.62 23.12 4.13
C LEU A 274 -13.09 23.23 3.95
N PRO A 275 -12.51 24.42 4.15
CA PRO A 275 -11.07 24.51 4.30
C PRO A 275 -10.58 23.53 5.36
N TYR A 276 -9.60 22.72 5.00
CA TYR A 276 -8.99 21.67 5.87
C TYR A 276 -9.88 20.47 6.20
N LEU A 277 -11.11 20.36 5.66
CA LEU A 277 -12.03 19.26 5.93
C LEU A 277 -12.39 18.52 4.64
N ASP A 278 -11.97 17.27 4.57
CA ASP A 278 -12.29 16.33 3.48
C ASP A 278 -13.28 15.28 3.97
N ILE A 279 -14.26 14.98 3.13
CA ILE A 279 -15.19 13.88 3.35
C ILE A 279 -15.10 12.93 2.17
N SER A 280 -14.88 11.66 2.49
CA SER A 280 -14.90 10.57 1.52
C SER A 280 -16.10 9.66 1.78
N ALA A 281 -16.74 9.19 0.72
CA ALA A 281 -17.78 8.17 0.79
C ALA A 281 -17.54 7.14 -0.30
N PHE A 282 -17.91 5.89 -0.03
CA PHE A 282 -17.72 4.79 -0.98
C PHE A 282 -18.80 3.72 -0.83
N TYR A 283 -19.09 3.06 -1.95
CA TYR A 283 -19.93 1.88 -2.04
C TYR A 283 -19.28 0.86 -2.97
N SER A 284 -19.29 -0.40 -2.55
CA SER A 284 -18.78 -1.52 -3.33
C SER A 284 -19.77 -2.68 -3.33
N HIS A 285 -19.92 -3.30 -4.49
CA HIS A 285 -20.69 -4.53 -4.68
C HIS A 285 -19.87 -5.47 -5.55
N ARG A 286 -19.50 -6.63 -5.01
CA ARG A 286 -18.71 -7.60 -5.76
C ARG A 286 -18.97 -9.03 -5.33
N SER A 287 -18.84 -9.95 -6.28
CA SER A 287 -18.76 -11.38 -5.98
C SER A 287 -17.40 -11.70 -5.39
N MET A 288 -17.37 -12.64 -4.47
CA MET A 288 -16.18 -13.11 -3.76
C MET A 288 -16.08 -14.62 -3.89
N ASP A 289 -14.82 -15.09 -3.89
CA ASP A 289 -14.54 -16.52 -3.90
C ASP A 289 -14.58 -17.07 -2.47
N GLY A 290 -15.09 -18.29 -2.36
CA GLY A 290 -15.21 -18.92 -1.05
C GLY A 290 -15.80 -20.32 -1.10
N VAL A 291 -15.94 -20.89 0.06
CA VAL A 291 -16.64 -22.15 0.25
C VAL A 291 -18.00 -21.87 0.90
N VAL A 292 -19.05 -22.28 0.21
CA VAL A 292 -20.44 -22.21 0.72
C VAL A 292 -20.93 -23.64 0.94
N GLU A 293 -21.31 -23.95 2.19
CA GLU A 293 -21.87 -25.22 2.61
C GLU A 293 -23.22 -24.94 3.28
N ASP A 294 -24.27 -25.65 2.91
CA ASP A 294 -25.63 -25.51 3.47
C ASP A 294 -26.17 -24.04 3.45
N GLY A 295 -25.77 -23.25 2.47
CA GLY A 295 -26.17 -21.84 2.35
C GLY A 295 -25.39 -20.87 3.24
N GLU A 296 -24.38 -21.33 3.99
CA GLU A 296 -23.51 -20.55 4.85
C GLU A 296 -22.10 -20.45 4.27
N ILE A 297 -21.44 -19.28 4.41
CA ILE A 297 -20.06 -19.06 3.98
C ILE A 297 -19.14 -19.64 5.06
N THR A 298 -18.45 -20.74 4.77
CA THR A 298 -17.54 -21.39 5.71
C THR A 298 -16.09 -20.92 5.57
N SER A 299 -15.70 -20.38 4.40
CA SER A 299 -14.35 -19.86 4.16
C SER A 299 -14.35 -18.83 3.05
N ILE A 300 -13.57 -17.77 3.22
CA ILE A 300 -13.27 -16.77 2.18
C ILE A 300 -11.96 -17.16 1.51
N TYR A 301 -11.96 -17.29 0.18
CA TYR A 301 -10.80 -17.63 -0.63
C TYR A 301 -10.12 -16.37 -1.13
N LYS A 302 -8.83 -16.21 -0.87
CA LYS A 302 -8.10 -14.94 -1.08
C LYS A 302 -7.06 -14.99 -2.19
N THR A 303 -6.78 -16.15 -2.76
CA THR A 303 -5.67 -16.32 -3.71
C THR A 303 -6.03 -16.02 -5.16
N GLY A 304 -7.31 -15.99 -5.52
CA GLY A 304 -7.78 -15.78 -6.88
C GLY A 304 -7.51 -16.95 -7.86
N LEU A 305 -6.88 -18.04 -7.42
CA LEU A 305 -6.46 -19.14 -8.30
C LEU A 305 -7.60 -20.10 -8.61
N HIS A 306 -7.87 -20.36 -9.91
CA HIS A 306 -8.93 -21.27 -10.40
C HIS A 306 -8.39 -22.35 -11.35
N ARG A 307 -7.22 -22.92 -11.01
CA ARG A 307 -6.47 -23.89 -11.82
C ARG A 307 -7.04 -25.30 -11.79
N THR A 308 -7.68 -25.67 -10.67
CA THR A 308 -8.26 -27.00 -10.47
C THR A 308 -9.77 -26.91 -10.36
N GLN A 309 -10.51 -28.02 -10.56
CA GLN A 309 -11.96 -28.05 -10.40
C GLN A 309 -12.37 -27.60 -8.99
N LYS A 310 -11.64 -28.01 -7.94
CA LYS A 310 -11.91 -27.59 -6.55
C LYS A 310 -11.70 -26.10 -6.30
N GLU A 311 -10.76 -25.47 -7.03
CA GLU A 311 -10.55 -24.03 -6.98
C GLU A 311 -11.65 -23.30 -7.78
N ALA A 312 -11.98 -23.79 -8.98
CA ALA A 312 -13.06 -23.25 -9.81
C ALA A 312 -14.44 -23.30 -9.14
N ASP A 313 -14.72 -24.34 -8.35
CA ASP A 313 -15.97 -24.47 -7.58
C ASP A 313 -16.14 -23.41 -6.50
N LYS A 314 -15.07 -22.68 -6.15
CA LYS A 314 -15.10 -21.57 -5.18
C LYS A 314 -15.32 -20.20 -5.82
N MET A 315 -15.27 -20.12 -7.14
CA MET A 315 -15.36 -18.88 -7.88
C MET A 315 -16.72 -18.21 -7.70
N ASN A 316 -16.73 -16.90 -7.38
CA ASN A 316 -17.95 -16.10 -7.26
C ASN A 316 -19.03 -16.73 -6.36
N ALA A 317 -18.64 -17.37 -5.25
CA ALA A 317 -19.53 -18.18 -4.43
C ALA A 317 -20.56 -17.38 -3.62
N PHE A 318 -20.25 -16.12 -3.30
CA PHE A 318 -21.13 -15.22 -2.53
C PHE A 318 -20.92 -13.76 -2.91
N VAL A 319 -21.83 -12.89 -2.49
CA VAL A 319 -21.75 -11.45 -2.74
C VAL A 319 -21.40 -10.70 -1.46
N LEU A 320 -20.43 -9.80 -1.56
CA LEU A 320 -20.05 -8.85 -0.53
C LEU A 320 -20.44 -7.44 -0.94
N GLN A 321 -21.20 -6.78 -0.09
CA GLN A 321 -21.50 -5.35 -0.24
C GLN A 321 -20.84 -4.57 0.88
N VAL A 322 -20.33 -3.40 0.53
CA VAL A 322 -19.57 -2.55 1.46
C VAL A 322 -20.01 -1.10 1.25
N ILE A 323 -20.32 -0.44 2.34
CA ILE A 323 -20.56 1.01 2.37
C ILE A 323 -19.73 1.62 3.48
N GLY A 324 -19.18 2.80 3.25
CA GLY A 324 -18.42 3.47 4.29
C GLY A 324 -17.99 4.87 3.91
N GLY A 325 -17.24 5.47 4.82
CA GLY A 325 -16.71 6.80 4.64
C GLY A 325 -15.57 7.14 5.57
N ASN A 326 -14.94 8.24 5.25
CA ASN A 326 -13.90 8.85 6.06
C ASN A 326 -14.10 10.35 6.11
N MET A 327 -13.88 10.95 7.26
CA MET A 327 -13.83 12.39 7.46
C MET A 327 -12.44 12.74 7.99
N THR A 328 -11.70 13.58 7.28
CA THR A 328 -10.35 14.00 7.67
C THR A 328 -10.30 15.52 7.80
N TYR A 329 -9.89 15.99 8.97
CA TYR A 329 -9.53 17.37 9.24
C TYR A 329 -8.00 17.48 9.35
N GLU A 330 -7.38 18.32 8.50
CA GLU A 330 -5.94 18.53 8.51
C GLU A 330 -5.63 20.03 8.46
N LYS A 331 -5.04 20.54 9.56
CA LYS A 331 -4.60 21.93 9.65
C LYS A 331 -3.29 22.02 10.40
N ASN A 332 -2.28 22.62 9.79
CA ASN A 332 -0.94 22.79 10.35
C ASN A 332 -0.34 21.43 10.78
N SER A 333 0.01 21.33 12.06
CA SER A 333 0.63 20.14 12.65
C SER A 333 -0.37 19.05 13.07
N LEU A 334 -1.67 19.32 13.01
CA LEU A 334 -2.72 18.41 13.47
C LEU A 334 -3.49 17.83 12.28
N LYS A 335 -3.61 16.52 12.24
CA LYS A 335 -4.55 15.78 11.41
C LYS A 335 -5.37 14.87 12.31
N VAL A 336 -6.66 14.85 12.12
CA VAL A 336 -7.60 13.94 12.79
C VAL A 336 -8.52 13.34 11.74
N GLY A 337 -8.68 12.04 11.77
CA GLY A 337 -9.55 11.31 10.87
C GLY A 337 -10.55 10.44 11.62
N VAL A 338 -11.71 10.22 11.04
CA VAL A 338 -12.68 9.23 11.48
C VAL A 338 -13.08 8.38 10.29
N THR A 339 -12.92 7.07 10.40
CA THR A 339 -13.24 6.10 9.35
C THR A 339 -14.32 5.16 9.85
N GLY A 340 -15.34 4.93 9.03
CA GLY A 340 -16.39 3.96 9.29
C GLY A 340 -16.65 3.09 8.07
N ILE A 341 -16.82 1.79 8.28
CA ILE A 341 -17.16 0.81 7.26
C ILE A 341 -18.22 -0.14 7.78
N TYR A 342 -19.23 -0.38 6.96
CA TYR A 342 -20.23 -1.40 7.16
C TYR A 342 -20.23 -2.33 5.96
N TYR A 343 -20.19 -3.63 6.22
CA TYR A 343 -20.17 -4.65 5.18
C TYR A 343 -21.08 -5.80 5.53
N PHE A 344 -21.72 -6.35 4.51
CA PHE A 344 -22.65 -7.46 4.66
C PHE A 344 -22.51 -8.44 3.50
N PHE A 345 -22.74 -9.68 3.84
CA PHE A 345 -22.73 -10.81 2.94
C PHE A 345 -24.17 -11.18 2.56
N ASP A 346 -24.39 -11.66 1.34
CA ASP A 346 -25.69 -12.17 0.90
C ASP A 346 -26.08 -13.47 1.62
N ARG A 347 -25.14 -14.09 2.33
CA ARG A 347 -25.32 -15.32 3.10
C ARG A 347 -24.59 -15.22 4.43
N PRO A 348 -25.03 -15.93 5.50
CA PRO A 348 -24.35 -15.88 6.77
C PRO A 348 -22.90 -16.38 6.68
N TYR A 349 -21.97 -15.61 7.19
CA TYR A 349 -20.58 -16.03 7.41
C TYR A 349 -20.48 -16.87 8.69
N LYS A 350 -20.11 -18.12 8.54
CA LYS A 350 -20.01 -19.09 9.64
C LYS A 350 -18.77 -19.96 9.45
N PRO A 351 -17.58 -19.40 9.70
CA PRO A 351 -16.34 -20.15 9.57
C PRO A 351 -16.31 -21.32 10.54
N ARG A 352 -15.65 -22.41 10.14
CA ARG A 352 -15.48 -23.59 11.00
C ARG A 352 -14.79 -23.20 12.29
N LEU A 353 -15.43 -23.52 13.43
CA LEU A 353 -14.96 -23.17 14.77
C LEU A 353 -13.82 -24.10 15.19
N ASN A 354 -12.61 -23.72 14.84
CA ASN A 354 -11.43 -24.26 15.50
C ASN A 354 -11.13 -23.46 16.77
N LYS A 355 -10.47 -24.06 17.75
CA LYS A 355 -10.15 -23.39 19.02
C LYS A 355 -9.45 -22.04 18.83
N TYR A 356 -8.56 -21.92 17.87
CA TYR A 356 -7.87 -20.65 17.54
C TYR A 356 -8.79 -19.62 16.90
N ALA A 357 -9.83 -20.05 16.16
CA ALA A 357 -10.79 -19.20 15.46
C ALA A 357 -12.08 -18.94 16.24
N LYS A 358 -12.13 -19.32 17.54
CA LYS A 358 -13.32 -19.21 18.41
C LYS A 358 -13.96 -17.83 18.41
N TYR A 359 -13.16 -16.78 18.26
CA TYR A 359 -13.61 -15.38 18.32
C TYR A 359 -13.83 -14.75 16.95
N ASN A 360 -13.69 -15.51 15.87
CA ASN A 360 -14.07 -15.03 14.56
C ASN A 360 -15.53 -14.61 14.54
N LEU A 361 -15.88 -13.65 13.72
CA LEU A 361 -17.25 -13.18 13.58
C LEU A 361 -18.13 -14.23 12.90
N HIS A 362 -19.39 -14.24 13.32
CA HIS A 362 -20.46 -15.02 12.74
C HIS A 362 -21.63 -14.11 12.48
N GLY A 363 -22.28 -14.24 11.33
CA GLY A 363 -23.42 -13.41 10.95
C GLY A 363 -23.34 -12.95 9.51
N SER A 364 -24.25 -12.09 9.12
CA SER A 364 -24.36 -11.57 7.74
C SER A 364 -23.79 -10.16 7.59
N ASP A 365 -23.74 -9.40 8.67
CA ASP A 365 -23.39 -7.97 8.65
C ASP A 365 -22.43 -7.60 9.78
N PHE A 366 -21.52 -6.70 9.49
CA PHE A 366 -20.46 -6.29 10.39
C PHE A 366 -20.08 -4.84 10.17
N TYR A 367 -19.48 -4.21 11.17
CA TYR A 367 -18.96 -2.87 11.08
C TYR A 367 -17.60 -2.73 11.77
N ASN A 368 -16.84 -1.75 11.32
CA ASN A 368 -15.67 -1.23 12.01
C ASN A 368 -15.71 0.29 11.96
N VAL A 369 -15.33 0.93 13.06
CA VAL A 369 -15.21 2.39 13.18
C VAL A 369 -13.91 2.69 13.90
N GLY A 370 -13.19 3.70 13.44
CA GLY A 370 -11.95 4.12 14.07
C GLY A 370 -11.72 5.61 13.96
N MET A 371 -10.88 6.10 14.85
CA MET A 371 -10.40 7.47 14.88
C MET A 371 -8.88 7.45 14.82
N ASP A 372 -8.32 8.16 13.85
CA ASP A 372 -6.89 8.34 13.68
C ASP A 372 -6.48 9.78 13.95
N TYR A 373 -5.22 9.93 14.33
CA TYR A 373 -4.63 11.24 14.58
C TYR A 373 -3.16 11.28 14.22
N ARG A 374 -2.70 12.47 13.85
CA ARG A 374 -1.29 12.84 13.75
C ARG A 374 -1.11 14.21 14.39
N TYR A 375 -0.13 14.31 15.25
CA TYR A 375 0.28 15.58 15.86
C TYR A 375 1.79 15.71 15.83
N ARG A 376 2.29 16.84 15.29
CA ARG A 376 3.72 17.17 15.27
C ARG A 376 4.00 18.29 16.25
N LEU A 377 4.94 18.06 17.15
CA LEU A 377 5.42 19.04 18.10
C LEU A 377 6.95 19.10 18.03
N GLY A 378 7.47 20.09 17.31
CA GLY A 378 8.91 20.22 17.09
C GLY A 378 9.50 18.96 16.45
N ARG A 379 10.40 18.28 17.17
CA ARG A 379 11.07 17.06 16.75
C ARG A 379 10.29 15.77 16.99
N PHE A 380 9.13 15.86 17.65
CA PHE A 380 8.26 14.74 17.93
C PHE A 380 7.15 14.65 16.90
N VAL A 381 6.88 13.46 16.41
CA VAL A 381 5.72 13.14 15.58
C VAL A 381 4.96 12.00 16.26
N TRP A 382 3.75 12.29 16.67
CA TRP A 382 2.88 11.33 17.34
C TRP A 382 1.72 10.98 16.42
N VAL A 383 1.55 9.69 16.13
CA VAL A 383 0.56 9.15 15.20
C VAL A 383 -0.12 7.96 15.86
N GLY A 384 -1.42 7.84 15.69
CA GLY A 384 -2.13 6.68 16.18
C GLY A 384 -3.50 6.48 15.57
N GLU A 385 -4.06 5.33 15.88
CA GLU A 385 -5.44 4.97 15.54
C GLU A 385 -6.03 4.12 16.66
N ALA A 386 -7.26 4.41 17.01
CA ALA A 386 -8.08 3.59 17.88
C ALA A 386 -9.30 3.12 17.10
N ALA A 387 -9.59 1.84 17.10
CA ALA A 387 -10.69 1.26 16.34
C ALA A 387 -11.49 0.25 17.17
N THR A 388 -12.76 0.15 16.88
CA THR A 388 -13.67 -0.87 17.37
C THR A 388 -14.50 -1.44 16.23
N GLY A 389 -15.06 -2.60 16.43
CA GLY A 389 -15.90 -3.24 15.42
C GLY A 389 -17.11 -3.91 16.05
N SER A 390 -17.73 -4.83 15.32
CA SER A 390 -18.82 -5.66 15.83
C SER A 390 -18.44 -6.43 17.09
N LYS A 391 -17.13 -6.67 17.27
CA LYS A 391 -16.54 -7.18 18.52
C LYS A 391 -15.13 -6.61 18.67
N GLY A 392 -14.71 -6.48 19.92
CA GLY A 392 -13.33 -6.11 20.27
C GLY A 392 -12.90 -4.70 19.89
N TYR A 393 -11.64 -4.40 20.16
CA TYR A 393 -11.03 -3.11 19.85
C TYR A 393 -9.55 -3.27 19.53
N ALA A 394 -9.00 -2.28 18.84
CA ALA A 394 -7.61 -2.22 18.44
C ALA A 394 -7.05 -0.83 18.66
N LEU A 395 -5.81 -0.75 19.11
CA LEU A 395 -5.07 0.47 19.36
C LEU A 395 -3.69 0.37 18.73
N LEU A 396 -3.27 1.41 18.03
CA LEU A 396 -1.93 1.59 17.52
C LEU A 396 -1.44 2.99 17.82
N ASN A 397 -0.28 3.11 18.44
CA ASN A 397 0.37 4.37 18.71
C ASN A 397 1.82 4.31 18.24
N ARG A 398 2.29 5.38 17.61
CA ARG A 398 3.66 5.56 17.13
C ARG A 398 4.18 6.91 17.61
N LEU A 399 5.36 6.91 18.15
CA LEU A 399 6.07 8.13 18.55
C LEU A 399 7.43 8.11 17.87
N LYS A 400 7.65 9.02 16.96
CA LYS A 400 8.97 9.25 16.34
C LYS A 400 9.60 10.47 16.95
N TYR A 401 10.85 10.35 17.31
CA TYR A 401 11.70 11.44 17.78
C TYR A 401 12.88 11.61 16.82
N ASN A 402 12.95 12.78 16.20
CA ASN A 402 14.04 13.14 15.28
C ASN A 402 15.04 13.99 16.07
N LEU A 403 16.07 13.34 16.63
CA LEU A 403 17.08 14.02 17.45
C LEU A 403 17.90 15.01 16.63
N SER A 404 18.29 14.61 15.40
CA SER A 404 18.91 15.43 14.37
C SER A 404 18.61 14.83 13.00
N SER A 405 19.18 15.39 11.92
CA SER A 405 19.16 14.80 10.56
C SER A 405 19.72 13.37 10.52
N ASP A 406 20.63 13.06 11.42
CA ASP A 406 21.40 11.82 11.41
C ASP A 406 20.93 10.79 12.43
N TYR A 407 20.02 11.15 13.34
CA TYR A 407 19.58 10.27 14.44
C TYR A 407 18.08 10.30 14.62
N HIS A 408 17.46 9.15 14.45
CA HIS A 408 16.02 8.97 14.58
C HIS A 408 15.68 7.80 15.50
N LEU A 409 14.66 8.00 16.33
CA LEU A 409 14.11 6.96 17.21
C LEU A 409 12.63 6.79 16.91
N LEU A 410 12.15 5.56 16.94
CA LEU A 410 10.74 5.22 16.75
C LEU A 410 10.31 4.22 17.83
N LEU A 411 9.24 4.57 18.53
CA LEU A 411 8.54 3.69 19.45
C LEU A 411 7.13 3.41 18.90
N VAL A 412 6.77 2.15 18.81
CA VAL A 412 5.42 1.72 18.41
C VAL A 412 4.84 0.82 19.49
N HIS A 413 3.65 1.15 19.95
CA HIS A 413 2.82 0.30 20.81
C HIS A 413 1.60 -0.14 20.03
N ARG A 414 1.29 -1.45 20.07
CA ARG A 414 0.10 -2.02 19.46
C ARG A 414 -0.61 -2.94 20.43
N TYR A 415 -1.92 -2.79 20.47
CA TYR A 415 -2.82 -3.70 21.20
C TYR A 415 -4.02 -4.01 20.34
N TYR A 416 -4.16 -5.26 19.93
CA TYR A 416 -5.28 -5.75 19.15
C TYR A 416 -5.96 -6.87 19.94
N SER A 417 -7.18 -6.64 20.39
CA SER A 417 -7.88 -7.64 21.18
C SER A 417 -8.08 -8.93 20.34
N TYR A 418 -8.18 -10.06 21.01
CA TYR A 418 -8.31 -11.37 20.35
C TYR A 418 -9.62 -11.52 19.59
N ASP A 419 -10.63 -10.74 19.91
CA ASP A 419 -11.94 -10.70 19.30
C ASP A 419 -12.16 -9.52 18.35
N TYR A 420 -11.19 -8.60 18.23
CA TYR A 420 -11.23 -7.57 17.18
C TYR A 420 -11.08 -8.23 15.81
N TRP A 421 -12.00 -7.94 14.92
CA TRP A 421 -11.98 -8.51 13.59
C TRP A 421 -12.33 -7.44 12.54
N THR A 422 -11.59 -7.44 11.46
CA THR A 422 -11.82 -6.58 10.29
C THR A 422 -11.50 -7.37 9.03
N LEU A 423 -12.30 -7.17 7.97
CA LEU A 423 -12.06 -7.84 6.69
C LEU A 423 -10.95 -7.13 5.88
N PHE A 424 -10.87 -5.82 6.00
CA PHE A 424 -10.02 -4.95 5.20
C PHE A 424 -8.98 -4.17 6.01
N GLY A 425 -8.79 -4.50 7.28
CA GLY A 425 -7.76 -3.87 8.10
C GLY A 425 -6.40 -4.52 7.86
N ARG A 426 -5.40 -3.69 7.63
CA ARG A 426 -3.98 -4.04 7.62
C ARG A 426 -3.24 -3.02 8.45
N SER A 427 -2.63 -3.43 9.57
CA SER A 427 -1.91 -2.54 10.45
C SER A 427 -0.53 -3.08 10.82
N PHE A 428 0.28 -2.29 11.51
CA PHE A 428 1.61 -2.71 11.95
C PHE A 428 1.51 -3.89 12.90
N GLY A 429 2.16 -5.01 12.59
CA GLY A 429 2.12 -6.21 13.44
C GLY A 429 2.91 -7.38 12.86
N GLU A 430 2.88 -8.48 13.59
CA GLU A 430 3.39 -9.79 13.15
C GLU A 430 2.39 -10.55 12.29
N SER A 431 1.10 -10.25 12.48
CA SER A 431 0.02 -10.87 11.72
C SER A 431 -0.42 -9.97 10.58
N SER A 432 -0.89 -10.56 9.48
CA SER A 432 -1.46 -9.83 8.33
C SER A 432 -2.72 -9.04 8.71
N MET A 433 -3.46 -9.48 9.72
CA MET A 433 -4.64 -8.81 10.25
C MET A 433 -4.38 -8.28 11.66
N PRO A 434 -4.91 -7.09 12.03
CA PRO A 434 -4.76 -6.51 13.36
C PRO A 434 -5.69 -7.22 14.38
N GLN A 435 -5.36 -8.45 14.77
CA GLN A 435 -6.11 -9.25 15.70
C GLN A 435 -5.19 -10.05 16.61
N ASN A 436 -5.57 -10.20 17.89
CA ASN A 436 -4.90 -11.10 18.85
C ASN A 436 -3.40 -10.79 18.99
N GLU A 437 -3.03 -9.54 19.18
CA GLU A 437 -1.62 -9.15 19.29
C GLU A 437 -1.43 -7.96 20.22
N ASN A 438 -0.43 -8.06 21.11
CA ASN A 438 0.04 -6.98 21.95
C ASN A 438 1.55 -6.90 21.88
N GLY A 439 2.11 -5.74 21.57
CA GLY A 439 3.55 -5.62 21.38
C GLY A 439 4.09 -4.20 21.42
N TRP A 440 5.40 -4.16 21.66
CA TRP A 440 6.22 -2.96 21.64
C TRP A 440 7.35 -3.12 20.64
N TYR A 441 7.48 -2.15 19.76
CA TYR A 441 8.56 -2.08 18.78
C TYR A 441 9.35 -0.81 19.02
N LEU A 442 10.66 -0.97 19.19
CA LEU A 442 11.61 0.12 19.30
C LEU A 442 12.57 0.02 18.11
N ALA A 443 12.79 1.13 17.42
CA ALA A 443 13.79 1.19 16.35
C ALA A 443 14.62 2.47 16.46
N ALA A 444 15.87 2.36 16.04
CA ALA A 444 16.81 3.47 15.96
C ALA A 444 17.54 3.44 14.62
N GLU A 445 17.70 4.61 14.04
CA GLU A 445 18.49 4.83 12.83
C GLU A 445 19.53 5.91 13.09
N ALA A 446 20.76 5.67 12.64
CA ALA A 446 21.87 6.58 12.80
C ALA A 446 22.78 6.61 11.57
N THR A 447 23.18 7.83 11.17
CA THR A 447 24.16 8.08 10.08
C THR A 447 25.36 8.89 10.61
N PRO A 448 26.11 8.37 11.65
CA PRO A 448 27.15 9.13 12.35
C PRO A 448 28.35 9.49 11.48
N PHE A 449 28.55 8.81 10.38
CA PHE A 449 29.63 9.00 9.44
C PHE A 449 29.14 9.05 8.02
N ALA A 450 29.71 9.87 7.16
CA ALA A 450 29.43 9.90 5.75
C ALA A 450 29.51 8.48 5.15
N ARG A 451 28.49 8.08 4.39
CA ARG A 451 28.38 6.78 3.71
C ARG A 451 28.02 5.57 4.60
N TRP A 452 27.89 5.74 5.92
CA TRP A 452 27.49 4.69 6.85
C TRP A 452 26.10 4.96 7.42
N LYS A 453 25.22 3.99 7.30
CA LYS A 453 23.89 4.00 7.91
C LYS A 453 23.73 2.77 8.78
N PHE A 454 23.35 3.00 10.03
CA PHE A 454 23.06 1.96 11.01
C PHE A 454 21.55 1.96 11.29
N PHE A 455 21.00 0.78 11.33
CA PHE A 455 19.62 0.57 11.74
C PHE A 455 19.57 -0.56 12.75
N THR A 456 18.82 -0.38 13.83
CA THR A 456 18.55 -1.44 14.79
C THR A 456 17.09 -1.41 15.20
N SER A 457 16.51 -2.58 15.45
CA SER A 457 15.15 -2.68 15.97
C SER A 457 14.99 -3.86 16.91
N LEU A 458 14.04 -3.71 17.84
CA LEU A 458 13.62 -4.72 18.77
C LEU A 458 12.09 -4.71 18.85
N ASP A 459 11.48 -5.83 18.52
CA ASP A 459 10.05 -6.06 18.64
C ASP A 459 9.78 -7.16 19.67
N VAL A 460 9.05 -6.80 20.70
CA VAL A 460 8.61 -7.75 21.75
C VAL A 460 7.10 -7.82 21.68
N PHE A 461 6.58 -9.01 21.42
CA PHE A 461 5.15 -9.19 21.20
C PHE A 461 4.60 -10.45 21.85
N SER A 462 3.31 -10.47 22.02
CA SER A 462 2.57 -11.60 22.57
C SER A 462 1.24 -11.78 21.85
N PHE A 463 0.81 -13.03 21.79
CA PHE A 463 -0.50 -13.42 21.30
C PHE A 463 -1.32 -13.94 22.49
N PRO A 464 -2.25 -13.14 23.02
CA PRO A 464 -3.05 -13.50 24.20
C PRO A 464 -3.96 -14.71 24.00
N TRP A 465 -4.37 -14.99 22.75
CA TRP A 465 -5.16 -16.15 22.36
C TRP A 465 -4.37 -17.09 21.47
N TRP A 466 -4.88 -18.30 21.28
CA TRP A 466 -4.29 -19.34 20.45
C TRP A 466 -4.13 -18.89 18.98
N LYS A 467 -3.10 -19.38 18.32
CA LYS A 467 -2.89 -19.25 16.87
C LYS A 467 -2.98 -20.61 16.19
N TYR A 468 -3.06 -20.60 14.88
CA TYR A 468 -3.03 -21.83 14.08
C TYR A 468 -1.83 -22.69 14.48
N ARG A 469 -2.08 -23.96 14.81
CA ARG A 469 -1.09 -24.95 15.32
C ARG A 469 -0.43 -24.60 16.68
N ILE A 470 -0.90 -23.58 17.38
CA ILE A 470 -0.36 -23.20 18.70
C ILE A 470 -1.50 -23.22 19.71
N SER A 471 -1.44 -24.13 20.66
CA SER A 471 -2.53 -24.41 21.62
C SER A 471 -2.43 -23.67 22.96
N LYS A 472 -1.62 -22.61 23.02
CA LYS A 472 -1.43 -21.74 24.20
C LYS A 472 -1.13 -20.30 23.78
N PRO A 473 -1.37 -19.30 24.67
CA PRO A 473 -0.83 -17.96 24.48
C PRO A 473 0.69 -18.02 24.24
N SER A 474 1.18 -17.26 23.30
CA SER A 474 2.59 -17.28 22.89
C SER A 474 3.21 -15.90 22.91
N LYS A 475 4.52 -15.83 23.02
CA LYS A 475 5.30 -14.59 23.01
C LYS A 475 6.42 -14.73 21.99
N GLY A 476 6.86 -13.61 21.45
CA GLY A 476 7.98 -13.58 20.54
C GLY A 476 8.84 -12.35 20.71
N VAL A 477 10.06 -12.47 20.22
CA VAL A 477 11.03 -11.38 20.10
C VAL A 477 11.60 -11.42 18.70
N ASP A 478 11.69 -10.27 18.05
CA ASP A 478 12.28 -10.08 16.74
C ASP A 478 13.25 -8.90 16.84
N ALA A 479 14.54 -9.19 16.79
CA ALA A 479 15.61 -8.20 16.85
C ALA A 479 16.36 -8.16 15.52
N MET A 480 16.63 -6.96 15.03
CA MET A 480 17.32 -6.76 13.78
C MET A 480 18.41 -5.71 13.92
N PHE A 481 19.54 -5.95 13.31
CA PHE A 481 20.63 -5.01 13.18
C PHE A 481 21.10 -4.98 11.73
N GLN A 482 21.15 -3.80 11.13
CA GLN A 482 21.60 -3.61 9.76
C GLN A 482 22.63 -2.49 9.69
N VAL A 483 23.69 -2.74 8.93
CA VAL A 483 24.71 -1.73 8.58
C VAL A 483 24.72 -1.62 7.06
N THR A 484 24.60 -0.41 6.56
CA THR A 484 24.72 -0.11 5.14
C THR A 484 25.91 0.80 4.91
N TYR A 485 26.79 0.42 4.00
CA TYR A 485 27.96 1.20 3.59
C TYR A 485 27.87 1.52 2.10
N THR A 486 27.87 2.79 1.74
CA THR A 486 27.75 3.26 0.35
C THR A 486 29.02 4.04 -0.05
N PRO A 487 30.12 3.35 -0.42
CA PRO A 487 31.39 4.00 -0.78
C PRO A 487 31.29 4.88 -2.01
N ARG A 488 30.43 4.50 -2.98
CA ARG A 488 30.19 5.21 -4.25
C ARG A 488 28.69 5.17 -4.58
N LYS A 489 28.21 6.07 -5.44
CA LYS A 489 26.82 6.09 -5.90
C LYS A 489 26.35 4.76 -6.54
N SER A 490 27.27 4.06 -7.21
CA SER A 490 27.03 2.81 -7.92
C SER A 490 27.29 1.56 -7.08
N LEU A 491 27.64 1.69 -5.80
CA LEU A 491 27.95 0.55 -4.94
C LEU A 491 27.40 0.79 -3.55
N SER A 492 26.47 -0.06 -3.13
CA SER A 492 25.96 -0.13 -1.78
C SER A 492 26.16 -1.56 -1.26
N MET A 493 26.74 -1.68 -0.09
CA MET A 493 26.92 -2.94 0.60
C MET A 493 26.16 -2.91 1.90
N TYR A 494 25.44 -3.97 2.23
CA TYR A 494 24.75 -4.06 3.50
C TYR A 494 25.02 -5.39 4.20
N PHE A 495 25.09 -5.33 5.51
CA PHE A 495 25.10 -6.47 6.40
C PHE A 495 23.85 -6.44 7.24
N ASN A 496 23.08 -7.53 7.25
CA ASN A 496 21.86 -7.67 8.00
C ASN A 496 21.94 -8.90 8.91
N TYR A 497 21.67 -8.68 10.21
CA TYR A 497 21.53 -9.75 11.19
C TYR A 497 20.16 -9.66 11.83
N ARG A 498 19.37 -10.74 11.75
CA ARG A 498 18.06 -10.83 12.36
C ARG A 498 17.98 -12.04 13.28
N TYR A 499 17.49 -11.81 14.48
CA TYR A 499 17.18 -12.84 15.45
C TYR A 499 15.68 -12.82 15.72
N LYS A 500 14.96 -13.87 15.34
CA LYS A 500 13.53 -14.02 15.57
C LYS A 500 13.29 -15.29 16.37
N GLN A 501 12.68 -15.12 17.56
CA GLN A 501 12.29 -16.23 18.41
C GLN A 501 10.78 -16.14 18.69
N LEU A 502 10.09 -17.23 18.40
CA LEU A 502 8.71 -17.47 18.81
C LEU A 502 8.71 -18.56 19.87
N SER A 503 8.07 -18.32 21.01
CA SER A 503 7.87 -19.34 22.02
C SER A 503 6.80 -20.34 21.54
N LEU A 504 7.24 -21.34 20.79
CA LEU A 504 6.42 -22.48 20.35
C LEU A 504 6.40 -23.51 21.49
N ILE A 505 5.41 -23.45 22.37
CA ILE A 505 5.22 -24.51 23.35
C ILE A 505 4.31 -25.57 22.70
N HIS A 506 4.95 -26.65 22.25
CA HIS A 506 4.41 -27.90 21.68
C HIS A 506 3.58 -27.75 20.39
N ILE A 507 4.20 -28.17 19.30
CA ILE A 507 3.52 -28.74 18.14
C ILE A 507 2.99 -30.11 18.61
N SER A 508 1.72 -30.21 18.96
CA SER A 508 1.09 -31.53 19.05
C SER A 508 0.83 -31.97 17.61
N GLU A 509 1.57 -32.95 17.13
CA GLU A 509 1.18 -33.67 15.93
C GLU A 509 -0.22 -34.22 16.12
N PRO A 510 -1.14 -34.06 15.17
CA PRO A 510 -2.42 -34.77 15.25
C PRO A 510 -2.14 -36.27 15.10
N THR A 511 -2.43 -37.02 16.12
CA THR A 511 -2.62 -38.47 16.04
C THR A 511 -3.83 -38.79 15.17
#